data_e9ab119c1e66b3307507bef075202c0d
#
_entry.id   e9ab119c1e66b3307507bef075202c0d
#
_cell.length_a   1.000
_cell.length_b   1.000
_cell.length_c   1.000
_cell.angle_alpha   90.00
_cell.angle_beta   90.00
_cell.angle_gamma   90.00
#
_symmetry.space_group_name_H-M   'P 1'
#
loop_
_entity.id
_entity.type
_entity.pdbx_description
1 polymer ?
#
loop_
_entity_poly.entity_id
_entity_poly.type
_entity_poly.pdbx_seq_one_letter_code
_entity_poly.pdbx_strand_id
1 'polypeptide(L)'
;ILQAASQLLCQKTFAAMTMDDVADAVGIAKASLYKHFSSKDDLCCAAVVQMLSQVRAYLETLEPEAAPLEKLRAVVRWSLQRLLAQEIPEWPGSHSPLRTMLREHHDCLIEWLPVSQCLEQWIAQAQQQGALDAALPPRVVLHILYARACDPAAGFLQDAGLYDNAEIVELVLRTSFDGLAARASAAEL
;
A
#
# COMPACT_ATOMS: atom_id res chain seq x y z
N ILE A 1 14.56 13.43 5.43
CA ILE A 1 15.33 12.25 5.03
C ILE A 1 14.36 11.14 4.63
N LEU A 2 13.46 10.65 5.53
CA LEU A 2 12.55 9.53 5.24
C LEU A 2 11.63 9.80 4.05
N GLN A 3 11.10 11.02 3.92
CA GLN A 3 10.28 11.40 2.77
C GLN A 3 11.06 11.32 1.45
N ALA A 4 12.32 11.80 1.43
CA ALA A 4 13.18 11.68 0.26
C ALA A 4 13.50 10.23 -0.09
N ALA A 5 13.75 9.40 0.92
CA ALA A 5 13.94 7.95 0.72
C ALA A 5 12.70 7.27 0.13
N SER A 6 11.49 7.58 0.64
CA SER A 6 10.23 7.08 0.09
C SER A 6 10.02 7.52 -1.37
N GLN A 7 10.26 8.78 -1.69
CA GLN A 7 10.15 9.30 -3.06
C GLN A 7 11.16 8.64 -4.02
N LEU A 8 12.39 8.42 -3.57
CA LEU A 8 13.39 7.70 -4.36
C LEU A 8 13.02 6.23 -4.59
N LEU A 9 12.38 5.58 -3.60
CA LEU A 9 11.85 4.22 -3.76
C LEU A 9 10.68 4.15 -4.76
N CYS A 10 9.93 5.23 -4.96
CA CYS A 10 8.92 5.33 -6.02
C CYS A 10 9.54 5.48 -7.42
N GLN A 11 10.70 6.13 -7.52
CA GLN A 11 11.36 6.45 -8.80
C GLN A 11 12.39 5.43 -9.24
N LYS A 12 12.99 4.72 -8.29
CA LYS A 12 14.09 3.77 -8.52
C LYS A 12 13.79 2.46 -7.78
N THR A 13 14.33 1.36 -8.31
CA THR A 13 14.31 0.12 -7.53
C THR A 13 15.16 0.25 -6.27
N PHE A 14 14.84 -0.52 -5.23
CA PHE A 14 15.65 -0.58 -4.00
C PHE A 14 17.14 -0.86 -4.32
N ALA A 15 17.42 -1.75 -5.28
CA ALA A 15 18.80 -2.08 -5.68
C ALA A 15 19.54 -0.87 -6.28
N ALA A 16 18.86 -0.05 -7.08
CA ALA A 16 19.44 1.09 -7.76
C ALA A 16 19.59 2.34 -6.87
N MET A 17 18.79 2.45 -5.80
CA MET A 17 18.89 3.56 -4.84
C MET A 17 20.16 3.43 -3.99
N THR A 18 20.85 4.55 -3.79
CA THR A 18 22.05 4.65 -2.95
C THR A 18 21.87 5.66 -1.82
N MET A 19 22.74 5.58 -0.80
CA MET A 19 22.79 6.60 0.27
C MET A 19 23.20 7.98 -0.25
N ASP A 20 23.97 8.05 -1.34
CA ASP A 20 24.33 9.30 -1.99
C ASP A 20 23.11 9.95 -2.63
N ASP A 21 22.27 9.19 -3.35
CA ASP A 21 21.02 9.71 -3.92
C ASP A 21 20.14 10.39 -2.85
N VAL A 22 20.06 9.77 -1.66
CA VAL A 22 19.24 10.34 -0.56
C VAL A 22 19.89 11.58 0.03
N ALA A 23 21.21 11.57 0.23
CA ALA A 23 21.95 12.71 0.75
C ALA A 23 21.82 13.93 -0.19
N ASP A 24 21.95 13.70 -1.49
CA ASP A 24 21.79 14.73 -2.52
C ASP A 24 20.35 15.25 -2.57
N ALA A 25 19.35 14.40 -2.50
CA ALA A 25 17.93 14.79 -2.52
C ALA A 25 17.54 15.65 -1.31
N VAL A 26 18.21 15.45 -0.16
CA VAL A 26 17.95 16.21 1.07
C VAL A 26 18.87 17.43 1.17
N GLY A 27 19.95 17.48 0.39
CA GLY A 27 20.95 18.57 0.44
C GLY A 27 21.86 18.50 1.67
N ILE A 28 22.20 17.30 2.15
CA ILE A 28 23.10 17.09 3.29
C ILE A 28 24.32 16.26 2.89
N ALA A 29 25.40 16.39 3.67
CA ALA A 29 26.56 15.55 3.46
C ALA A 29 26.25 14.07 3.79
N LYS A 30 26.75 13.12 2.98
CA LYS A 30 26.63 11.66 3.20
C LYS A 30 27.00 11.25 4.64
N ALA A 31 28.06 11.83 5.18
CA ALA A 31 28.48 11.58 6.56
C ALA A 31 27.41 11.97 7.60
N SER A 32 26.59 12.97 7.31
CA SER A 32 25.48 13.36 8.18
C SER A 32 24.34 12.35 8.09
N LEU A 33 24.08 11.78 6.92
CA LEU A 33 23.07 10.73 6.75
C LEU A 33 23.44 9.46 7.54
N TYR A 34 24.74 9.06 7.51
CA TYR A 34 25.23 7.90 8.24
C TYR A 34 25.24 8.08 9.79
N LYS A 35 25.09 9.31 10.29
CA LYS A 35 24.88 9.56 11.73
C LYS A 35 23.48 9.13 12.19
N HIS A 36 22.51 9.09 11.26
CA HIS A 36 21.11 8.76 11.55
C HIS A 36 20.75 7.33 11.15
N PHE A 37 21.35 6.82 10.07
CA PHE A 37 21.05 5.49 9.53
C PHE A 37 22.36 4.79 9.19
N SER A 38 22.59 3.64 9.80
CA SER A 38 23.84 2.88 9.67
C SER A 38 23.98 2.25 8.28
N SER A 39 22.88 2.01 7.59
CA SER A 39 22.82 1.37 6.29
C SER A 39 21.64 1.88 5.44
N LYS A 40 21.65 1.51 4.16
CA LYS A 40 20.49 1.71 3.27
C LYS A 40 19.27 0.92 3.76
N ASP A 41 19.50 -0.27 4.28
CA ASP A 41 18.44 -1.15 4.77
C ASP A 41 17.74 -0.51 6.00
N ASP A 42 18.49 0.05 6.95
CA ASP A 42 17.94 0.79 8.10
C ASP A 42 17.12 1.98 7.66
N LEU A 43 17.63 2.76 6.69
CA LEU A 43 16.93 3.91 6.15
C LEU A 43 15.63 3.50 5.46
N CYS A 44 15.64 2.48 4.62
CA CYS A 44 14.46 2.00 3.92
C CYS A 44 13.45 1.38 4.88
N CYS A 45 13.91 0.64 5.90
CA CYS A 45 13.03 0.14 6.95
C CYS A 45 12.34 1.30 7.69
N ALA A 46 13.08 2.31 8.11
CA ALA A 46 12.50 3.47 8.78
C ALA A 46 11.49 4.22 7.89
N ALA A 47 11.74 4.31 6.58
CA ALA A 47 10.79 4.90 5.63
C ALA A 47 9.49 4.06 5.54
N VAL A 48 9.60 2.73 5.52
CA VAL A 48 8.44 1.82 5.51
C VAL A 48 7.69 1.86 6.84
N VAL A 49 8.38 1.89 7.97
CA VAL A 49 7.78 2.07 9.30
C VAL A 49 6.98 3.38 9.36
N GLN A 50 7.53 4.48 8.84
CA GLN A 50 6.80 5.74 8.75
C GLN A 50 5.54 5.63 7.88
N MET A 51 5.62 4.95 6.75
CA MET A 51 4.46 4.69 5.88
C MET A 51 3.39 3.87 6.61
N LEU A 52 3.77 2.79 7.31
CA LEU A 52 2.84 1.97 8.08
C LEU A 52 2.19 2.75 9.23
N SER A 53 2.93 3.65 9.88
CA SER A 53 2.37 4.56 10.89
C SER A 53 1.30 5.49 10.28
N GLN A 54 1.49 5.95 9.04
CA GLN A 54 0.48 6.75 8.33
C GLN A 54 -0.75 5.92 7.98
N VAL A 55 -0.57 4.67 7.55
CA VAL A 55 -1.70 3.73 7.34
C VAL A 55 -2.47 3.58 8.64
N ARG A 56 -1.80 3.27 9.76
CA ARG A 56 -2.46 3.11 11.06
C ARG A 56 -3.23 4.37 11.47
N ALA A 57 -2.61 5.54 11.36
CA ALA A 57 -3.28 6.81 11.65
C ALA A 57 -4.52 7.00 10.78
N TYR A 58 -4.47 6.62 9.50
CA TYR A 58 -5.64 6.66 8.62
C TYR A 58 -6.74 5.70 9.07
N LEU A 59 -6.40 4.45 9.47
CA LEU A 59 -7.38 3.50 9.98
C LEU A 59 -8.16 4.05 11.18
N GLU A 60 -7.49 4.82 12.06
CA GLU A 60 -8.08 5.46 13.24
C GLU A 60 -9.05 6.61 12.87
N THR A 61 -8.96 7.19 11.68
CA THR A 61 -9.87 8.24 11.20
C THR A 61 -11.17 7.70 10.62
N LEU A 62 -11.24 6.39 10.34
CA LEU A 62 -12.44 5.80 9.76
C LEU A 62 -13.55 5.69 10.80
N GLU A 63 -14.77 6.02 10.38
CA GLU A 63 -15.95 5.96 11.25
C GLU A 63 -16.10 4.56 11.87
N PRO A 64 -16.17 4.45 13.22
CA PRO A 64 -16.24 3.16 13.90
C PRO A 64 -17.40 2.30 13.43
N GLU A 65 -18.56 2.90 13.18
CA GLU A 65 -19.81 2.24 12.79
C GLU A 65 -19.94 1.99 11.28
N ALA A 66 -18.99 2.46 10.47
CA ALA A 66 -19.03 2.22 9.03
C ALA A 66 -18.94 0.72 8.73
N ALA A 67 -19.64 0.27 7.68
CA ALA A 67 -19.64 -1.12 7.25
C ALA A 67 -18.19 -1.61 6.98
N PRO A 68 -17.81 -2.82 7.42
CA PRO A 68 -16.45 -3.34 7.26
C PRO A 68 -15.96 -3.31 5.81
N LEU A 69 -16.83 -3.64 4.84
CA LEU A 69 -16.48 -3.58 3.42
C LEU A 69 -16.13 -2.15 2.97
N GLU A 70 -16.86 -1.14 3.45
CA GLU A 70 -16.58 0.26 3.12
C GLU A 70 -15.27 0.74 3.74
N LYS A 71 -14.93 0.28 4.94
CA LYS A 71 -13.60 0.52 5.55
C LYS A 71 -12.48 -0.07 4.69
N LEU A 72 -12.64 -1.32 4.22
CA LEU A 72 -11.68 -1.96 3.32
C LEU A 72 -11.54 -1.19 1.99
N ARG A 73 -12.66 -0.76 1.39
CA ARG A 73 -12.67 0.09 0.19
C ARG A 73 -11.93 1.41 0.43
N ALA A 74 -12.17 2.05 1.58
CA ALA A 74 -11.55 3.32 1.94
C ALA A 74 -10.03 3.19 2.08
N VAL A 75 -9.53 2.10 2.68
CA VAL A 75 -8.09 1.84 2.79
C VAL A 75 -7.44 1.66 1.43
N VAL A 76 -8.04 0.86 0.55
CA VAL A 76 -7.50 0.65 -0.82
C VAL A 76 -7.54 1.97 -1.60
N ARG A 77 -8.63 2.75 -1.51
CA ARG A 77 -8.75 4.08 -2.13
C ARG A 77 -7.63 5.01 -1.68
N TRP A 78 -7.45 5.14 -0.37
CA TRP A 78 -6.43 5.99 0.22
C TRP A 78 -5.01 5.59 -0.24
N SER A 79 -4.73 4.28 -0.27
CA SER A 79 -3.43 3.78 -0.73
C SER A 79 -3.19 4.06 -2.21
N LEU A 80 -4.19 3.83 -3.08
CA LEU A 80 -4.08 4.13 -4.51
C LEU A 80 -3.89 5.62 -4.79
N GLN A 81 -4.57 6.50 -4.05
CA GLN A 81 -4.38 7.95 -4.18
C GLN A 81 -2.93 8.35 -3.88
N ARG A 82 -2.32 7.78 -2.84
CA ARG A 82 -0.92 8.02 -2.48
C ARG A 82 0.07 7.39 -3.46
N LEU A 83 -0.25 6.21 -3.98
CA LEU A 83 0.53 5.57 -5.03
C LEU A 83 0.61 6.45 -6.27
N LEU A 84 -0.53 6.93 -6.77
CA LEU A 84 -0.60 7.80 -7.95
C LEU A 84 0.00 9.19 -7.70
N ALA A 85 0.04 9.65 -6.45
CA ALA A 85 0.77 10.86 -6.04
C ALA A 85 2.28 10.62 -5.84
N GLN A 86 2.79 9.40 -6.08
CA GLN A 86 4.18 8.99 -5.83
C GLN A 86 4.65 9.22 -4.37
N GLU A 87 3.74 9.09 -3.42
CA GLU A 87 4.03 9.22 -1.98
C GLU A 87 4.36 7.88 -1.34
N ILE A 88 3.89 6.76 -1.92
CA ILE A 88 4.23 5.40 -1.52
C ILE A 88 4.72 4.61 -2.74
N PRO A 89 5.71 3.73 -2.57
CA PRO A 89 6.22 2.89 -3.66
C PRO A 89 5.22 1.79 -4.02
N GLU A 90 5.34 1.28 -5.25
CA GLU A 90 4.70 0.03 -5.63
C GLU A 90 5.13 -1.12 -4.71
N TRP A 91 4.23 -2.08 -4.51
CA TRP A 91 4.57 -3.25 -3.69
C TRP A 91 5.73 -4.02 -4.33
N PRO A 92 6.80 -4.29 -3.58
CA PRO A 92 7.96 -4.97 -4.13
C PRO A 92 7.60 -6.39 -4.58
N GLY A 93 7.99 -6.72 -5.81
CA GLY A 93 7.78 -8.05 -6.39
C GLY A 93 8.39 -9.19 -5.53
N SER A 94 7.99 -10.42 -5.83
CA SER A 94 8.33 -11.61 -5.01
C SER A 94 9.82 -11.83 -4.79
N HIS A 95 10.66 -11.40 -5.72
CA HIS A 95 12.12 -11.53 -5.67
C HIS A 95 12.84 -10.21 -5.33
N SER A 96 12.11 -9.18 -4.90
CA SER A 96 12.73 -7.91 -4.54
C SER A 96 13.57 -8.05 -3.25
N PRO A 97 14.83 -7.58 -3.25
CA PRO A 97 15.64 -7.50 -2.04
C PRO A 97 14.96 -6.69 -0.91
N LEU A 98 14.20 -5.67 -1.28
CA LEU A 98 13.40 -4.87 -0.34
C LEU A 98 12.40 -5.74 0.43
N ARG A 99 11.70 -6.64 -0.26
CA ARG A 99 10.74 -7.55 0.41
C ARG A 99 11.42 -8.49 1.40
N THR A 100 12.58 -9.03 1.04
CA THR A 100 13.36 -9.89 1.94
C THR A 100 13.79 -9.12 3.17
N MET A 101 14.36 -7.94 3.00
CA MET A 101 14.80 -7.06 4.08
C MET A 101 13.63 -6.71 5.01
N LEU A 102 12.46 -6.30 4.49
CA LEU A 102 11.27 -5.97 5.29
C LEU A 102 10.76 -7.14 6.14
N ARG A 103 10.89 -8.36 5.66
CA ARG A 103 10.49 -9.57 6.41
C ARG A 103 11.45 -9.93 7.55
N GLU A 104 12.71 -9.52 7.46
CA GLU A 104 13.75 -9.82 8.42
C GLU A 104 13.90 -8.70 9.45
N HIS A 105 13.37 -7.52 9.15
CA HIS A 105 13.51 -6.35 10.02
C HIS A 105 12.40 -6.31 11.08
N HIS A 106 12.80 -6.37 12.35
CA HIS A 106 11.90 -6.47 13.50
C HIS A 106 10.91 -5.30 13.57
N ASP A 107 11.38 -4.07 13.40
CA ASP A 107 10.56 -2.86 13.51
C ASP A 107 9.48 -2.81 12.43
N CYS A 108 9.80 -3.27 11.21
CA CYS A 108 8.81 -3.38 10.13
C CYS A 108 7.71 -4.40 10.46
N LEU A 109 8.06 -5.53 11.08
CA LEU A 109 7.10 -6.54 11.49
C LEU A 109 6.19 -6.04 12.62
N ILE A 110 6.73 -5.32 13.59
CA ILE A 110 5.94 -4.74 14.70
C ILE A 110 4.87 -3.77 14.17
N GLU A 111 5.22 -2.88 13.25
CA GLU A 111 4.27 -1.91 12.70
C GLU A 111 3.29 -2.55 11.69
N TRP A 112 3.72 -3.59 10.97
CA TRP A 112 2.87 -4.29 10.01
C TRP A 112 1.77 -5.12 10.70
N LEU A 113 2.07 -5.77 11.81
CA LEU A 113 1.17 -6.72 12.46
C LEU A 113 -0.17 -6.12 12.90
N PRO A 114 -0.23 -4.96 13.60
CA PRO A 114 -1.49 -4.34 13.99
C PRO A 114 -2.37 -3.94 12.80
N VAL A 115 -1.75 -3.43 11.71
CA VAL A 115 -2.47 -3.10 10.47
C VAL A 115 -3.09 -4.35 9.86
N SER A 116 -2.30 -5.44 9.75
CA SER A 116 -2.79 -6.71 9.21
C SER A 116 -3.94 -7.28 10.03
N GLN A 117 -3.83 -7.28 11.35
CA GLN A 117 -4.86 -7.78 12.26
C GLN A 117 -6.16 -6.97 12.14
N CYS A 118 -6.07 -5.65 12.06
CA CYS A 118 -7.24 -4.79 11.87
C CYS A 118 -7.97 -5.10 10.55
N LEU A 119 -7.23 -5.22 9.45
CA LEU A 119 -7.82 -5.55 8.15
C LEU A 119 -8.40 -6.98 8.12
N GLU A 120 -7.72 -7.97 8.70
CA GLU A 120 -8.25 -9.34 8.81
C GLU A 120 -9.55 -9.38 9.61
N GLN A 121 -9.66 -8.58 10.67
CA GLN A 121 -10.89 -8.47 11.45
C GLN A 121 -12.04 -7.88 10.61
N TRP A 122 -11.79 -6.82 9.84
CA TRP A 122 -12.82 -6.26 8.96
C TRP A 122 -13.21 -7.20 7.82
N ILE A 123 -12.27 -7.98 7.27
CA ILE A 123 -12.55 -9.02 6.28
C ILE A 123 -13.49 -10.07 6.89
N ALA A 124 -13.18 -10.59 8.08
CA ALA A 124 -14.02 -11.58 8.75
C ALA A 124 -15.43 -11.03 9.07
N GLN A 125 -15.53 -9.77 9.51
CA GLN A 125 -16.81 -9.11 9.74
C GLN A 125 -17.63 -8.94 8.44
N ALA A 126 -16.96 -8.53 7.34
CA ALA A 126 -17.62 -8.40 6.03
C ALA A 126 -18.11 -9.75 5.50
N GLN A 127 -17.37 -10.83 5.75
CA GLN A 127 -17.79 -12.21 5.42
C GLN A 127 -19.00 -12.65 6.25
N GLN A 128 -19.00 -12.36 7.56
CA GLN A 128 -20.14 -12.65 8.44
C GLN A 128 -21.42 -11.90 8.03
N GLN A 129 -21.27 -10.70 7.49
CA GLN A 129 -22.37 -9.88 6.97
C GLN A 129 -22.79 -10.25 5.55
N GLY A 130 -22.14 -11.23 4.91
CA GLY A 130 -22.41 -11.64 3.53
C GLY A 130 -21.95 -10.62 2.48
N ALA A 131 -21.16 -9.59 2.86
CA ALA A 131 -20.63 -8.58 1.96
C ALA A 131 -19.36 -9.04 1.23
N LEU A 132 -18.66 -10.03 1.77
CA LEU A 132 -17.56 -10.75 1.13
C LEU A 132 -17.85 -12.25 1.14
N ASP A 133 -17.35 -12.97 0.14
CA ASP A 133 -17.50 -14.42 0.03
C ASP A 133 -16.81 -15.12 1.22
N ALA A 134 -17.63 -15.82 2.03
CA ALA A 134 -17.16 -16.57 3.20
C ALA A 134 -16.36 -17.83 2.84
N ALA A 135 -16.42 -18.30 1.58
CA ALA A 135 -15.61 -19.42 1.11
C ALA A 135 -14.13 -19.05 0.90
N LEU A 136 -13.83 -17.76 0.79
CA LEU A 136 -12.45 -17.27 0.62
C LEU A 136 -11.75 -17.21 1.98
N PRO A 137 -10.55 -17.81 2.15
CA PRO A 137 -9.78 -17.63 3.37
C PRO A 137 -9.44 -16.15 3.61
N PRO A 138 -9.65 -15.59 4.82
CA PRO A 138 -9.41 -14.15 5.10
C PRO A 138 -8.00 -13.67 4.71
N ARG A 139 -6.98 -14.51 4.92
CA ARG A 139 -5.60 -14.20 4.50
C ARG A 139 -5.42 -14.06 3.00
N VAL A 140 -6.16 -14.84 2.20
CA VAL A 140 -6.12 -14.70 0.73
C VAL A 140 -6.71 -13.35 0.34
N VAL A 141 -7.87 -13.00 0.92
CA VAL A 141 -8.49 -11.69 0.69
C VAL A 141 -7.55 -10.56 1.10
N LEU A 142 -6.92 -10.64 2.28
CA LEU A 142 -5.95 -9.63 2.74
C LEU A 142 -4.80 -9.42 1.75
N HIS A 143 -4.20 -10.51 1.25
CA HIS A 143 -3.08 -10.39 0.31
C HIS A 143 -3.51 -9.84 -1.05
N ILE A 144 -4.74 -10.13 -1.49
CA ILE A 144 -5.33 -9.53 -2.69
C ILE A 144 -5.52 -8.03 -2.49
N LEU A 145 -6.05 -7.61 -1.33
CA LEU A 145 -6.23 -6.18 -1.02
C LEU A 145 -4.89 -5.44 -0.95
N TYR A 146 -3.84 -6.05 -0.38
CA TYR A 146 -2.49 -5.47 -0.43
C TYR A 146 -1.97 -5.30 -1.85
N ALA A 147 -2.15 -6.32 -2.70
CA ALA A 147 -1.76 -6.22 -4.10
C ALA A 147 -2.52 -5.10 -4.84
N ARG A 148 -3.79 -4.88 -4.50
CA ARG A 148 -4.61 -3.83 -5.10
C ARG A 148 -4.28 -2.43 -4.56
N ALA A 149 -3.94 -2.32 -3.28
CA ALA A 149 -3.54 -1.07 -2.66
C ALA A 149 -2.27 -0.46 -3.28
N CYS A 150 -1.42 -1.29 -3.89
CA CYS A 150 -0.18 -0.91 -4.58
C CYS A 150 -0.15 -1.51 -5.99
N ASP A 151 -1.26 -1.43 -6.73
CA ASP A 151 -1.44 -2.08 -8.02
C ASP A 151 -0.62 -1.39 -9.13
N PRO A 152 0.33 -2.08 -9.77
CA PRO A 152 1.07 -1.53 -10.91
C PRO A 152 0.16 -1.10 -12.07
N ALA A 153 -1.03 -1.70 -12.20
CA ALA A 153 -1.99 -1.31 -13.22
C ALA A 153 -2.41 0.16 -13.09
N ALA A 154 -2.42 0.71 -11.86
CA ALA A 154 -2.72 2.13 -11.65
C ALA A 154 -1.65 3.03 -12.30
N GLY A 155 -0.36 2.70 -12.16
CA GLY A 155 0.73 3.40 -12.82
C GLY A 155 0.65 3.29 -14.35
N PHE A 156 0.40 2.11 -14.89
CA PHE A 156 0.21 1.93 -16.35
C PHE A 156 -0.94 2.75 -16.91
N LEU A 157 -2.07 2.84 -16.20
CA LEU A 157 -3.21 3.65 -16.62
C LEU A 157 -2.88 5.16 -16.56
N GLN A 158 -2.12 5.59 -15.55
CA GLN A 158 -1.65 6.97 -15.42
C GLN A 158 -0.70 7.33 -16.57
N ASP A 159 0.27 6.48 -16.87
CA ASP A 159 1.24 6.70 -17.96
C ASP A 159 0.55 6.72 -19.34
N ALA A 160 -0.51 5.95 -19.52
CA ALA A 160 -1.30 5.94 -20.75
C ALA A 160 -2.04 7.27 -20.97
N GLY A 161 -2.28 8.07 -19.93
CA GLY A 161 -2.91 9.39 -20.00
C GLY A 161 -4.38 9.38 -20.50
N LEU A 162 -5.07 8.22 -20.40
CA LEU A 162 -6.46 8.06 -20.87
C LEU A 162 -7.49 8.41 -19.79
N TYR A 163 -7.08 8.40 -18.53
CA TYR A 163 -7.91 8.60 -17.34
C TYR A 163 -7.21 9.54 -16.36
N ASP A 164 -7.99 10.32 -15.62
CA ASP A 164 -7.43 11.06 -14.49
C ASP A 164 -7.22 10.16 -13.25
N ASN A 165 -6.48 10.65 -12.25
CA ASN A 165 -6.14 9.87 -11.06
C ASN A 165 -7.39 9.42 -10.28
N ALA A 166 -8.45 10.22 -10.26
CA ALA A 166 -9.69 9.88 -9.55
C ALA A 166 -10.42 8.75 -10.28
N GLU A 167 -10.50 8.83 -11.61
CA GLU A 167 -11.06 7.78 -12.46
C GLU A 167 -10.29 6.45 -12.32
N ILE A 168 -8.95 6.51 -12.33
CA ILE A 168 -8.10 5.32 -12.14
C ILE A 168 -8.40 4.64 -10.79
N VAL A 169 -8.48 5.42 -9.71
CA VAL A 169 -8.80 4.89 -8.37
C VAL A 169 -10.15 4.16 -8.39
N GLU A 170 -11.20 4.77 -8.96
CA GLU A 170 -12.53 4.15 -9.01
C GLU A 170 -12.56 2.89 -9.90
N LEU A 171 -11.84 2.89 -11.04
CA LEU A 171 -11.72 1.71 -11.90
C LEU A 171 -11.04 0.54 -11.18
N VAL A 172 -9.94 0.80 -10.46
CA VAL A 172 -9.23 -0.24 -9.67
C VAL A 172 -10.11 -0.74 -8.53
N LEU A 173 -10.79 0.14 -7.80
CA LEU A 173 -11.72 -0.25 -6.73
C LEU A 173 -12.86 -1.11 -7.27
N ARG A 174 -13.49 -0.69 -8.36
CA ARG A 174 -14.57 -1.43 -8.99
C ARG A 174 -14.14 -2.83 -9.41
N THR A 175 -13.01 -2.95 -10.09
CA THR A 175 -12.49 -4.26 -10.51
C THR A 175 -12.08 -5.15 -9.32
N SER A 176 -11.64 -4.55 -8.22
CA SER A 176 -11.20 -5.27 -7.02
C SER A 176 -12.34 -5.82 -6.19
N PHE A 177 -13.41 -5.03 -6.01
CA PHE A 177 -14.51 -5.38 -5.10
C PHE A 177 -15.75 -5.87 -5.83
N ASP A 178 -15.97 -5.46 -7.08
CA ASP A 178 -17.14 -5.84 -7.87
C ASP A 178 -16.81 -6.90 -8.94
N GLY A 179 -15.51 -7.11 -9.23
CA GLY A 179 -15.02 -8.06 -10.23
C GLY A 179 -15.12 -7.53 -11.66
N LEU A 180 -14.70 -8.38 -12.61
CA LEU A 180 -14.68 -8.08 -14.06
C LEU A 180 -15.92 -8.60 -14.80
N ALA A 181 -16.69 -9.50 -14.17
CA ALA A 181 -17.89 -10.04 -14.79
C ALA A 181 -18.98 -8.97 -14.91
N ALA A 182 -19.68 -8.96 -16.06
CA ALA A 182 -20.85 -8.12 -16.22
C ALA A 182 -21.89 -8.52 -15.15
N ARG A 183 -22.40 -7.53 -14.39
CA ARG A 183 -23.55 -7.78 -13.51
C ARG A 183 -24.75 -8.12 -14.39
N ALA A 184 -25.42 -9.22 -14.12
CA ALA A 184 -26.72 -9.47 -14.72
C ALA A 184 -27.61 -8.26 -14.45
N SER A 185 -28.14 -7.66 -15.51
CA SER A 185 -29.08 -6.54 -15.38
C SER A 185 -30.23 -7.00 -14.50
N ALA A 186 -30.57 -6.25 -13.44
CA ALA A 186 -31.72 -6.51 -12.57
C ALA A 186 -33.08 -6.29 -13.28
N ALA A 187 -33.15 -6.51 -14.59
CA ALA A 187 -34.29 -6.27 -15.45
C ALA A 187 -35.03 -7.53 -15.89
N GLU A 188 -34.78 -8.70 -15.23
CA GLU A 188 -35.57 -9.91 -15.46
C GLU A 188 -35.86 -10.62 -14.13
N LEU A 189 -36.73 -10.03 -13.29
CA LEU A 189 -37.54 -10.73 -12.29
C LEU A 189 -38.91 -10.04 -12.17
#